data_3988c286c6a9f85383bc8ebc431a63ee
#
_entry.id   3988c286c6a9f85383bc8ebc431a63ee
#
_cell.length_a   1.000
_cell.length_b   1.000
_cell.length_c   1.000
_cell.angle_alpha   90.00
_cell.angle_beta   90.00
_cell.angle_gamma   90.00
#
_symmetry.space_group_name_H-M   'P 1'
#
loop_
_entity.id
_entity.type
_entity.pdbx_description
1 polymer ?
#
loop_
_entity_poly.entity_id
_entity_poly.type
_entity_poly.pdbx_seq_one_letter_code
_entity_poly.pdbx_strand_id
1 'polypeptide(L)'
;MVAFAFLTPFFFIKGGLNVSLGAVVANLGLLAALLAAKMVPKVAFIYPLARRADRRHGTFTTLLMSTGLTFGTISSLYGLNAGIIDKTQFSLLVTVVVLSAVVPTAIAERWFLPDAERELRIDRRLAAMQSEEYV
;
A
#
# COMPACT_ATOMS: atom_id res chain seq x y z
N MET A 1 -13.55 17.18 -7.40
CA MET A 1 -12.36 16.71 -6.68
C MET A 1 -12.37 17.04 -5.18
N VAL A 2 -12.84 18.21 -4.74
CA VAL A 2 -12.87 18.62 -3.32
C VAL A 2 -13.66 17.66 -2.42
N ALA A 3 -14.83 17.16 -2.87
CA ALA A 3 -15.66 16.23 -2.12
C ALA A 3 -14.93 14.91 -1.78
N PHE A 4 -14.15 14.37 -2.71
CA PHE A 4 -13.36 13.15 -2.47
C PHE A 4 -12.27 13.36 -1.42
N ALA A 5 -11.55 14.49 -1.50
CA ALA A 5 -10.51 14.82 -0.53
C ALA A 5 -11.07 14.98 0.90
N PHE A 6 -12.30 15.47 1.01
CA PHE A 6 -12.96 15.67 2.30
C PHE A 6 -13.61 14.37 2.83
N LEU A 7 -14.28 13.59 1.99
CA LEU A 7 -15.00 12.39 2.41
C LEU A 7 -14.06 11.21 2.75
N THR A 8 -12.92 11.12 2.08
CA THR A 8 -11.97 10.00 2.26
C THR A 8 -11.46 9.88 3.70
N PRO A 9 -10.98 10.95 4.38
CA PRO A 9 -10.57 10.87 5.77
C PRO A 9 -11.68 10.41 6.72
N PHE A 10 -12.92 10.91 6.53
CA PHE A 10 -14.06 10.50 7.36
C PHE A 10 -14.40 9.02 7.20
N PHE A 11 -14.28 8.50 5.98
CA PHE A 11 -14.47 7.09 5.72
C PHE A 11 -13.47 6.21 6.48
N PHE A 12 -12.18 6.59 6.46
CA PHE A 12 -11.14 5.87 7.18
C PHE A 12 -11.27 5.99 8.69
N ILE A 13 -11.66 7.17 9.21
CA ILE A 13 -11.92 7.37 10.64
C ILE A 13 -13.08 6.47 11.07
N LYS A 14 -14.20 6.47 10.35
CA LYS A 14 -15.36 5.61 10.64
C LYS A 14 -15.00 4.13 10.59
N GLY A 15 -14.22 3.71 9.61
CA GLY A 15 -13.70 2.35 9.51
C GLY A 15 -12.83 1.98 10.72
N GLY A 16 -11.91 2.86 11.10
CA GLY A 16 -11.02 2.67 12.24
C GLY A 16 -11.72 2.59 13.60
N LEU A 17 -12.76 3.39 13.81
CA LEU A 17 -13.56 3.38 15.05
C LEU A 17 -14.30 2.05 15.26
N ASN A 18 -14.60 1.31 14.19
CA ASN A 18 -15.24 0.00 14.28
C ASN A 18 -14.24 -1.14 14.54
N VAL A 19 -12.93 -0.90 14.50
CA VAL A 19 -11.91 -1.91 14.75
C VAL A 19 -11.81 -2.20 16.24
N SER A 20 -11.97 -3.47 16.61
CA SER A 20 -11.77 -3.97 17.96
C SER A 20 -10.32 -4.43 18.15
N LEU A 21 -9.51 -3.63 18.83
CA LEU A 21 -8.10 -3.96 19.10
C LEU A 21 -7.95 -5.26 19.91
N GLY A 22 -8.86 -5.52 20.84
CA GLY A 22 -8.88 -6.77 21.62
C GLY A 22 -9.07 -8.01 20.72
N ALA A 23 -9.97 -7.93 19.73
CA ALA A 23 -10.18 -9.02 18.79
C ALA A 23 -8.95 -9.26 17.90
N VAL A 24 -8.25 -8.19 17.52
CA VAL A 24 -7.01 -8.27 16.72
C VAL A 24 -5.89 -8.96 17.50
N VAL A 25 -5.67 -8.55 18.75
CA VAL A 25 -4.63 -9.15 19.61
C VAL A 25 -4.95 -10.62 19.95
N ALA A 26 -6.21 -10.94 20.19
CA ALA A 26 -6.62 -12.33 20.47
C ALA A 26 -6.43 -13.28 19.26
N ASN A 27 -6.40 -12.73 18.02
CA ASN A 27 -6.33 -13.52 16.78
C ASN A 27 -5.08 -13.21 15.94
N LEU A 28 -3.94 -12.94 16.55
CA LEU A 28 -2.68 -12.63 15.88
C LEU A 28 -2.24 -13.68 14.86
N GLY A 29 -2.47 -14.96 15.13
CA GLY A 29 -2.15 -16.04 14.20
C GLY A 29 -2.98 -15.95 12.91
N LEU A 30 -4.27 -15.71 13.03
CA LEU A 30 -5.15 -15.52 11.88
C LEU A 30 -4.81 -14.23 11.11
N LEU A 31 -4.50 -13.16 11.83
CA LEU A 31 -4.03 -11.91 11.24
C LEU A 31 -2.77 -12.12 10.39
N ALA A 32 -1.77 -12.81 10.95
CA ALA A 32 -0.52 -13.12 10.24
C ALA A 32 -0.76 -14.01 9.00
N ALA A 33 -1.62 -15.01 9.10
CA ALA A 33 -2.00 -15.86 7.98
C ALA A 33 -2.69 -15.07 6.85
N LEU A 34 -3.64 -14.21 7.19
CA LEU A 34 -4.33 -13.34 6.22
C LEU A 34 -3.37 -12.32 5.58
N LEU A 35 -2.48 -11.75 6.36
CA LEU A 35 -1.45 -10.83 5.85
C LEU A 35 -0.51 -11.54 4.87
N ALA A 36 -0.03 -12.74 5.23
CA ALA A 36 0.81 -13.56 4.36
C ALA A 36 0.07 -13.95 3.08
N ALA A 37 -1.16 -14.45 3.19
CA ALA A 37 -1.99 -14.82 2.05
C ALA A 37 -2.24 -13.65 1.08
N LYS A 38 -2.31 -12.42 1.58
CA LYS A 38 -2.45 -11.20 0.77
C LYS A 38 -1.11 -10.76 0.16
N MET A 39 -0.02 -10.78 0.93
CA MET A 39 1.28 -10.24 0.53
C MET A 39 2.05 -11.19 -0.39
N VAL A 40 2.08 -12.47 -0.08
CA VAL A 40 2.89 -13.46 -0.80
C VAL A 40 2.56 -13.50 -2.30
N PRO A 41 1.30 -13.69 -2.74
CA PRO A 41 0.99 -13.72 -4.17
C PRO A 41 1.27 -12.38 -4.85
N LYS A 42 0.95 -11.25 -4.20
CA LYS A 42 1.24 -9.94 -4.77
C LYS A 42 2.73 -9.74 -5.03
N VAL A 43 3.57 -10.00 -4.04
CA VAL A 43 5.02 -9.87 -4.20
C VAL A 43 5.53 -10.86 -5.23
N ALA A 44 5.07 -12.11 -5.23
CA ALA A 44 5.48 -13.13 -6.18
C ALA A 44 5.19 -12.76 -7.64
N PHE A 45 4.05 -12.10 -7.91
CA PHE A 45 3.69 -11.68 -9.26
C PHE A 45 4.30 -10.33 -9.67
N ILE A 46 4.32 -9.36 -8.77
CA ILE A 46 4.80 -8.02 -9.09
C ILE A 46 6.32 -7.96 -9.17
N TYR A 47 7.05 -8.68 -8.31
CA TYR A 47 8.50 -8.63 -8.24
C TYR A 47 9.20 -8.98 -9.56
N PRO A 48 8.88 -10.11 -10.25
CA PRO A 48 9.53 -10.41 -11.51
C PRO A 48 9.18 -9.41 -12.62
N LEU A 49 7.97 -8.86 -12.59
CA LEU A 49 7.54 -7.86 -13.56
C LEU A 49 8.24 -6.52 -13.33
N ALA A 50 8.30 -6.05 -12.10
CA ALA A 50 8.99 -4.82 -11.72
C ALA A 50 10.50 -4.91 -12.02
N ARG A 51 11.10 -6.06 -11.78
CA ARG A 51 12.52 -6.30 -12.06
C ARG A 51 12.85 -6.37 -13.56
N ARG A 52 11.87 -6.71 -14.41
CA ARG A 52 12.00 -6.65 -15.86
C ARG A 52 11.88 -5.23 -16.39
N ALA A 53 11.01 -4.41 -15.79
CA ALA A 53 10.79 -3.03 -16.17
C ALA A 53 11.94 -2.11 -15.70
N ASP A 54 12.37 -2.26 -14.46
CA ASP A 54 13.49 -1.51 -13.88
C ASP A 54 14.29 -2.40 -12.91
N ARG A 55 15.46 -2.81 -13.36
CA ARG A 55 16.38 -3.64 -12.56
C ARG A 55 16.88 -2.95 -11.30
N ARG A 56 16.86 -1.62 -11.25
CA ARG A 56 17.47 -0.83 -10.18
C ARG A 56 16.48 -0.53 -9.06
N HIS A 57 15.24 -0.21 -9.40
CA HIS A 57 14.19 0.19 -8.45
C HIS A 57 13.05 -0.85 -8.34
N GLY A 58 13.21 -2.03 -8.95
CA GLY A 58 12.18 -3.07 -8.98
C GLY A 58 11.68 -3.49 -7.60
N THR A 59 12.54 -3.53 -6.58
CA THR A 59 12.14 -3.87 -5.20
C THR A 59 11.31 -2.76 -4.58
N PHE A 60 11.72 -1.50 -4.74
CA PHE A 60 10.97 -0.34 -4.26
C PHE A 60 9.58 -0.27 -4.91
N THR A 61 9.52 -0.38 -6.22
CA THR A 61 8.26 -0.42 -6.99
C THR A 61 7.36 -1.58 -6.58
N THR A 62 7.93 -2.77 -6.34
CA THR A 62 7.16 -3.94 -5.88
C THR A 62 6.53 -3.69 -4.52
N LEU A 63 7.28 -3.13 -3.57
CA LEU A 63 6.78 -2.84 -2.24
C LEU A 63 5.66 -1.80 -2.27
N LEU A 64 5.83 -0.71 -3.02
CA LEU A 64 4.78 0.31 -3.16
C LEU A 64 3.52 -0.22 -3.86
N MET A 65 3.67 -0.99 -4.94
CA MET A 65 2.53 -1.55 -5.68
C MET A 65 1.84 -2.71 -4.93
N SER A 66 2.48 -3.25 -3.90
CA SER A 66 1.85 -4.27 -3.04
C SER A 66 0.77 -3.70 -2.13
N THR A 67 0.69 -2.38 -1.98
CA THR A 67 -0.33 -1.72 -1.17
C THR A 67 -1.72 -1.81 -1.82
N GLY A 68 -2.76 -1.87 -1.02
CA GLY A 68 -4.15 -1.96 -1.51
C GLY A 68 -5.13 -1.61 -0.40
N LEU A 69 -5.12 -0.32 0.01
CA LEU A 69 -5.86 0.16 1.17
C LEU A 69 -7.35 0.35 0.86
N THR A 70 -7.66 1.00 -0.25
CA THR A 70 -8.99 1.52 -0.52
C THR A 70 -10.02 0.42 -0.74
N PHE A 71 -9.76 -0.49 -1.67
CA PHE A 71 -10.71 -1.54 -2.02
C PHE A 71 -10.95 -2.52 -0.87
N GLY A 72 -9.89 -2.91 -0.15
CA GLY A 72 -10.00 -3.81 0.99
C GLY A 72 -10.86 -3.23 2.13
N THR A 73 -10.72 -1.93 2.41
CA THR A 73 -11.51 -1.25 3.46
C THR A 73 -12.97 -1.11 3.04
N ILE A 74 -13.24 -0.72 1.79
CA ILE A 74 -14.61 -0.59 1.26
C ILE A 74 -15.33 -1.94 1.28
N SER A 75 -14.68 -2.99 0.78
CA SER A 75 -15.27 -4.34 0.75
C SER A 75 -15.55 -4.88 2.15
N SER A 76 -14.63 -4.65 3.10
CA SER A 76 -14.82 -5.06 4.48
C SER A 76 -15.98 -4.31 5.14
N LEU A 77 -16.09 -3.00 4.91
CA LEU A 77 -17.19 -2.20 5.46
C LEU A 77 -18.56 -2.59 4.85
N TYR A 78 -18.58 -2.88 3.56
CA TYR A 78 -19.77 -3.40 2.91
C TYR A 78 -20.19 -4.75 3.51
N GLY A 79 -19.24 -5.67 3.68
CA GLY A 79 -19.49 -6.99 4.28
C GLY A 79 -20.05 -6.89 5.71
N LEU A 80 -19.54 -5.96 6.52
CA LEU A 80 -20.04 -5.70 7.87
C LEU A 80 -21.47 -5.14 7.83
N ASN A 81 -21.74 -4.15 6.98
CA ASN A 81 -23.07 -3.52 6.88
C ASN A 81 -24.13 -4.46 6.29
N ALA A 82 -23.71 -5.37 5.41
CA ALA A 82 -24.57 -6.40 4.83
C ALA A 82 -24.77 -7.62 5.76
N GLY A 83 -24.12 -7.65 6.92
CA GLY A 83 -24.21 -8.78 7.86
C GLY A 83 -23.53 -10.06 7.37
N ILE A 84 -22.65 -9.97 6.36
CA ILE A 84 -21.93 -11.11 5.79
C ILE A 84 -20.75 -11.49 6.69
N ILE A 85 -20.09 -10.50 7.31
CA ILE A 85 -19.00 -10.68 8.25
C ILE A 85 -19.32 -10.05 9.60
N ASP A 86 -18.79 -10.63 10.66
CA ASP A 86 -18.94 -10.10 12.01
C ASP A 86 -17.91 -8.98 12.30
N LYS A 87 -18.09 -8.32 13.46
CA LYS A 87 -17.22 -7.23 13.89
C LYS A 87 -15.76 -7.67 14.12
N THR A 88 -15.53 -8.91 14.52
CA THR A 88 -14.21 -9.49 14.72
C THR A 88 -13.50 -9.69 13.38
N GLN A 89 -14.21 -10.31 12.42
CA GLN A 89 -13.70 -10.50 11.06
C GLN A 89 -13.41 -9.17 10.36
N PHE A 90 -14.31 -8.20 10.50
CA PHE A 90 -14.11 -6.84 10.00
C PHE A 90 -12.83 -6.21 10.57
N SER A 91 -12.63 -6.31 11.89
CA SER A 91 -11.46 -5.74 12.56
C SER A 91 -10.16 -6.37 12.06
N LEU A 92 -10.13 -7.68 11.87
CA LEU A 92 -8.98 -8.40 11.32
C LEU A 92 -8.70 -7.98 9.87
N LEU A 93 -9.72 -7.94 9.02
CA LEU A 93 -9.57 -7.57 7.61
C LEU A 93 -9.07 -6.14 7.44
N VAL A 94 -9.63 -5.18 8.16
CA VAL A 94 -9.19 -3.77 8.11
C VAL A 94 -7.76 -3.64 8.61
N THR A 95 -7.41 -4.33 9.70
CA THR A 95 -6.04 -4.32 10.24
C THR A 95 -5.05 -4.91 9.24
N VAL A 96 -5.37 -6.04 8.59
CA VAL A 96 -4.55 -6.61 7.49
C VAL A 96 -4.36 -5.61 6.35
N VAL A 97 -5.43 -4.93 5.97
CA VAL A 97 -5.38 -3.92 4.89
C VAL A 97 -4.45 -2.76 5.26
N VAL A 98 -4.56 -2.23 6.48
CA VAL A 98 -3.70 -1.15 6.97
C VAL A 98 -2.25 -1.61 7.09
N LEU A 99 -1.98 -2.75 7.72
CA LEU A 99 -0.62 -3.29 7.85
C LEU A 99 0.01 -3.58 6.49
N SER A 100 -0.76 -4.10 5.53
CA SER A 100 -0.29 -4.35 4.17
C SER A 100 0.03 -3.07 3.38
N ALA A 101 -0.41 -1.92 3.82
CA ALA A 101 -0.01 -0.63 3.26
C ALA A 101 1.19 -0.04 4.01
N VAL A 102 1.12 0.01 5.34
CA VAL A 102 2.13 0.68 6.16
C VAL A 102 3.46 -0.07 6.17
N VAL A 103 3.44 -1.39 6.37
CA VAL A 103 4.68 -2.19 6.51
C VAL A 103 5.55 -2.17 5.26
N PRO A 104 5.03 -2.49 4.05
CA PRO A 104 5.86 -2.43 2.84
C PRO A 104 6.33 -1.02 2.51
N THR A 105 5.51 0.00 2.74
CA THR A 105 5.88 1.40 2.49
C THR A 105 7.01 1.84 3.42
N ALA A 106 6.90 1.56 4.72
CA ALA A 106 7.95 1.89 5.68
C ALA A 106 9.29 1.17 5.37
N ILE A 107 9.22 -0.09 4.92
CA ILE A 107 10.40 -0.85 4.48
C ILE A 107 10.98 -0.23 3.21
N ALA A 108 10.13 0.12 2.23
CA ALA A 108 10.56 0.72 0.98
C ALA A 108 11.26 2.06 1.21
N GLU A 109 10.68 2.93 2.03
CA GLU A 109 11.22 4.24 2.35
C GLU A 109 12.53 4.16 3.15
N ARG A 110 12.62 3.23 4.11
CA ARG A 110 13.80 3.16 4.98
C ARG A 110 15.02 2.51 4.30
N TRP A 111 14.81 1.53 3.42
CA TRP A 111 15.89 0.70 2.88
C TRP A 111 16.06 0.77 1.37
N PHE A 112 15.08 1.23 0.63
CA PHE A 112 15.08 1.21 -0.84
C PHE A 112 14.75 2.56 -1.46
N LEU A 113 14.84 3.67 -0.70
CA LEU A 113 14.59 5.00 -1.25
C LEU A 113 15.58 5.26 -2.41
N PRO A 114 15.10 5.58 -3.61
CA PRO A 114 15.96 6.02 -4.70
C PRO A 114 16.72 7.29 -4.27
N ASP A 115 18.00 7.36 -4.58
CA ASP A 115 18.80 8.56 -4.32
C ASP A 115 18.20 9.75 -5.09
N ALA A 116 17.43 10.57 -4.45
CA ALA A 116 16.78 11.76 -5.04
C ALA A 116 17.81 12.71 -5.69
N GLU A 117 19.02 12.78 -5.17
CA GLU A 117 20.12 13.52 -5.78
C GLU A 117 20.55 12.99 -7.16
N ARG A 118 20.43 11.69 -7.39
CA ARG A 118 20.76 11.11 -8.69
C ARG A 118 19.69 11.38 -9.74
N GLU A 119 18.43 11.32 -9.38
CA GLU A 119 17.32 11.69 -10.28
C GLU A 119 17.40 13.14 -10.68
N LEU A 120 17.62 14.05 -9.74
CA LEU A 120 17.85 15.47 -10.02
C LEU A 120 19.07 15.72 -10.93
N ARG A 121 20.12 14.91 -10.83
CA ARG A 121 21.28 15.02 -11.74
C ARG A 121 20.96 14.51 -13.15
N ILE A 122 20.15 13.47 -13.26
CA ILE A 122 19.72 12.93 -14.57
C ILE A 122 18.80 13.94 -15.25
N ASP A 123 17.80 14.48 -14.54
CA ASP A 123 16.90 15.48 -15.07
C ASP A 123 17.62 16.77 -15.51
N ARG A 124 18.61 17.23 -14.73
CA ARG A 124 19.45 18.38 -15.13
C ARG A 124 20.28 18.09 -16.37
N ARG A 125 20.79 16.87 -16.53
CA ARG A 125 21.55 16.50 -17.73
C ARG A 125 20.64 16.39 -18.95
N LEU A 126 19.45 15.80 -18.81
CA LEU A 126 18.47 15.73 -19.91
C LEU A 126 18.01 17.12 -20.32
N ALA A 127 17.72 17.99 -19.37
CA ALA A 127 17.36 19.38 -19.66
C ALA A 127 18.49 20.15 -20.38
N ALA A 128 19.75 19.93 -19.98
CA ALA A 128 20.90 20.55 -20.65
C ALA A 128 21.07 20.04 -22.09
N MET A 129 20.91 18.74 -22.33
CA MET A 129 20.99 18.17 -23.67
C MET A 129 19.87 18.66 -24.59
N GLN A 130 18.66 18.82 -24.06
CA GLN A 130 17.53 19.40 -24.81
C GLN A 130 17.74 20.87 -25.16
N SER A 131 18.40 21.64 -24.30
CA SER A 131 18.69 23.05 -24.59
C SER A 131 19.77 23.22 -25.68
N GLU A 132 20.65 22.25 -25.86
CA GLU A 132 21.68 22.25 -26.92
C GLU A 132 21.09 21.85 -28.31
N GLU A 133 20.00 21.10 -28.34
CA GLU A 133 19.33 20.66 -29.58
C GLU A 133 18.47 21.75 -30.23
N TYR A 134 18.11 22.79 -29.47
CA TYR A 134 17.31 23.92 -29.95
C TYR A 134 18.13 25.17 -30.33
N VAL A 135 19.44 25.12 -30.34
CA VAL A 135 20.35 26.18 -30.79
C VAL A 135 21.00 25.80 -32.11
#